data_2522a3b5db21a5d7140253cb4e68fea6
#
_entry.id   2522a3b5db21a5d7140253cb4e68fea6
#
_cell.length_a   1.000
_cell.length_b   1.000
_cell.length_c   1.000
_cell.angle_alpha   90.00
_cell.angle_beta   90.00
_cell.angle_gamma   90.00
#
_symmetry.space_group_name_H-M   'P 1'
#
loop_
_entity.id
_entity.type
_entity.pdbx_description
1 polymer ?
#
loop_
_entity_poly.entity_id
_entity_poly.type
_entity_poly.pdbx_seq_one_letter_code
_entity_poly.pdbx_strand_id
1 'polypeptide(L)'
;MTYPYRVFLTEKQRAELRGLVGSGVAPARMLTRARILLKADHGEGGPGWADAAIAGGFDVDPSTVLRVRRRFVTEGLAAALERKRPDRVYERALDGEQEAKLIALACSETPDGADRWSLRLLADELVHLEVVEAISHETVRQTLKKTR
;
A
#
# COMPACT_ATOMS: atom_id res chain seq x y z
N MET A 1 12.29 34.25 -0.68
CA MET A 1 12.25 32.87 -1.21
C MET A 1 10.81 32.47 -1.54
N THR A 2 10.58 32.08 -2.76
CA THR A 2 9.29 31.55 -3.16
C THR A 2 9.27 30.04 -2.87
N TYR A 3 8.50 29.61 -1.89
CA TYR A 3 8.32 28.18 -1.64
C TYR A 3 7.40 27.60 -2.69
N PRO A 4 7.83 26.60 -3.46
CA PRO A 4 6.90 25.84 -4.27
C PRO A 4 5.96 25.07 -3.34
N TYR A 5 4.73 24.86 -3.76
CA TYR A 5 3.73 24.08 -3.00
C TYR A 5 3.38 24.70 -1.62
N ARG A 6 2.94 25.94 -1.59
CA ARG A 6 2.40 26.55 -0.37
C ARG A 6 1.11 25.88 0.06
N VAL A 7 1.01 25.57 1.33
CA VAL A 7 -0.19 24.98 1.93
C VAL A 7 -1.13 26.05 2.41
N PHE A 8 -2.36 26.02 1.92
CA PHE A 8 -3.45 26.88 2.40
C PHE A 8 -4.60 25.98 2.83
N LEU A 9 -4.83 25.85 4.13
CA LEU A 9 -5.91 25.04 4.67
C LEU A 9 -7.20 25.86 4.76
N THR A 10 -8.33 25.23 4.41
CA THR A 10 -9.64 25.78 4.69
C THR A 10 -9.97 25.62 6.18
N GLU A 11 -10.95 26.35 6.69
CA GLU A 11 -11.40 26.20 8.08
C GLU A 11 -11.83 24.76 8.39
N LYS A 12 -12.51 24.13 7.46
CA LYS A 12 -12.93 22.72 7.58
C LYS A 12 -11.74 21.78 7.66
N GLN A 13 -10.76 21.94 6.78
CA GLN A 13 -9.54 21.12 6.77
C GLN A 13 -8.75 21.32 8.05
N ARG A 14 -8.62 22.54 8.51
CA ARG A 14 -7.92 22.88 9.76
C ARG A 14 -8.60 22.23 10.96
N ALA A 15 -9.92 22.28 11.03
CA ALA A 15 -10.70 21.63 12.09
C ALA A 15 -10.54 20.09 12.06
N GLU A 16 -10.58 19.48 10.88
CA GLU A 16 -10.33 18.04 10.72
C GLU A 16 -8.94 17.63 11.21
N LEU A 17 -7.91 18.37 10.83
CA LEU A 17 -6.53 18.08 11.23
C LEU A 17 -6.33 18.25 12.72
N ARG A 18 -6.87 19.30 13.31
CA ARG A 18 -6.82 19.54 14.76
C ARG A 18 -7.54 18.44 15.53
N GLY A 19 -8.70 18.01 15.05
CA GLY A 19 -9.44 16.89 15.62
C GLY A 19 -8.67 15.59 15.56
N LEU A 20 -8.03 15.29 14.43
CA LEU A 20 -7.20 14.09 14.23
C LEU A 20 -6.00 14.07 15.18
N VAL A 21 -5.26 15.17 15.26
CA VAL A 21 -4.10 15.30 16.16
C VAL A 21 -4.53 15.26 17.63
N GLY A 22 -5.65 15.91 17.97
CA GLY A 22 -6.16 15.96 19.34
C GLY A 22 -6.65 14.62 19.86
N SER A 23 -7.28 13.80 19.00
CA SER A 23 -7.71 12.45 19.37
C SER A 23 -6.56 11.47 19.53
N GLY A 24 -5.50 11.65 18.75
CA GLY A 24 -4.34 10.75 18.73
C GLY A 24 -4.65 9.32 18.24
N VAL A 25 -5.86 9.07 17.76
CA VAL A 25 -6.31 7.73 17.31
C VAL A 25 -6.16 7.64 15.80
N ALA A 26 -4.92 7.44 15.34
CA ALA A 26 -4.59 7.23 13.93
C ALA A 26 -3.17 6.67 13.82
N PRO A 27 -2.79 6.09 12.67
CA PRO A 27 -1.41 5.66 12.46
C PRO A 27 -0.42 6.83 12.69
N ALA A 28 0.71 6.55 13.31
CA ALA A 28 1.71 7.56 13.67
C ALA A 28 2.13 8.44 12.48
N ARG A 29 2.28 7.86 11.31
CA ARG A 29 2.63 8.59 10.09
C ARG A 29 1.56 9.60 9.67
N MET A 30 0.30 9.23 9.84
CA MET A 30 -0.83 10.10 9.53
C MET A 30 -0.86 11.30 10.50
N LEU A 31 -0.66 11.06 11.79
CA LEU A 31 -0.58 12.11 12.80
C LEU A 31 0.58 13.08 12.55
N THR A 32 1.75 12.55 12.18
CA THR A 32 2.92 13.36 11.81
C THR A 32 2.63 14.25 10.61
N ARG A 33 2.02 13.70 9.57
CA ARG A 33 1.64 14.45 8.36
C ARG A 33 0.60 15.53 8.66
N ALA A 34 -0.38 15.22 9.51
CA ALA A 34 -1.37 16.20 9.97
C ALA A 34 -0.72 17.37 10.69
N ARG A 35 0.22 17.11 11.59
CA ARG A 35 0.98 18.15 12.30
C ARG A 35 1.83 19.00 11.34
N ILE A 36 2.47 18.36 10.37
CA ILE A 36 3.26 19.07 9.34
C ILE A 36 2.37 20.06 8.58
N LEU A 37 1.20 19.60 8.11
CA LEU A 37 0.26 20.45 7.37
C LEU A 37 -0.24 21.62 8.21
N LEU A 38 -0.57 21.41 9.48
CA LEU A 38 -1.01 22.45 10.39
C LEU A 38 0.06 23.54 10.58
N LYS A 39 1.34 23.16 10.67
CA LYS A 39 2.47 24.09 10.81
C LYS A 39 2.86 24.78 9.51
N ALA A 40 2.68 24.09 8.39
CA ALA A 40 2.99 24.59 7.05
C ALA A 40 1.89 25.55 6.51
N ASP A 41 0.74 25.63 7.16
CA ASP A 41 -0.40 26.43 6.72
C ASP A 41 -0.05 27.91 6.64
N HIS A 42 -0.05 28.45 5.43
CA HIS A 42 0.15 29.88 5.13
C HIS A 42 -1.16 30.66 5.04
N GLY A 43 -2.30 29.99 5.27
CA GLY A 43 -3.60 30.64 5.28
C GLY A 43 -3.77 31.57 6.47
N GLU A 44 -4.86 32.33 6.46
CA GLU A 44 -5.22 33.23 7.57
C GLU A 44 -5.35 32.41 8.87
N GLY A 45 -4.60 32.83 9.90
CA GLY A 45 -4.54 32.11 11.17
C GLY A 45 -3.61 30.88 11.19
N GLY A 46 -2.93 30.59 10.09
CA GLY A 46 -1.92 29.52 10.04
C GLY A 46 -0.53 30.04 10.45
N PRO A 47 0.30 29.19 11.08
CA PRO A 47 1.63 29.59 11.55
C PRO A 47 2.65 29.80 10.42
N GLY A 48 2.47 29.13 9.26
CA GLY A 48 3.35 29.33 8.09
C GLY A 48 4.82 29.02 8.32
N TRP A 49 5.14 27.97 9.06
CA TRP A 49 6.52 27.62 9.37
C TRP A 49 7.30 27.18 8.14
N ALA A 50 8.59 27.53 8.10
CA ALA A 50 9.50 27.02 7.09
C ALA A 50 9.77 25.51 7.28
N ASP A 51 10.14 24.83 6.19
CA ASP A 51 10.39 23.37 6.20
C ASP A 51 11.44 22.97 7.25
N ALA A 52 12.50 23.74 7.37
CA ALA A 52 13.56 23.47 8.36
C ALA A 52 13.04 23.53 9.80
N ALA A 53 12.17 24.48 10.10
CA ALA A 53 11.55 24.63 11.43
C ALA A 53 10.60 23.47 11.72
N ILE A 54 9.81 23.06 10.75
CA ILE A 54 8.89 21.92 10.87
C ILE A 54 9.69 20.61 11.06
N ALA A 55 10.71 20.42 10.24
CA ALA A 55 11.58 19.24 10.30
C ALA A 55 12.26 19.11 11.67
N GLY A 56 12.80 20.20 12.19
CA GLY A 56 13.41 20.22 13.52
C GLY A 56 12.42 20.00 14.65
N GLY A 57 11.21 20.57 14.53
CA GLY A 57 10.16 20.45 15.54
C GLY A 57 9.55 19.06 15.67
N PHE A 58 9.48 18.33 14.58
CA PHE A 58 8.87 16.98 14.54
C PHE A 58 9.86 15.86 14.31
N ASP A 59 11.13 16.16 14.31
CA ASP A 59 12.20 15.17 14.14
C ASP A 59 12.08 14.37 12.83
N VAL A 60 11.78 15.07 11.76
CA VAL A 60 11.66 14.50 10.41
C VAL A 60 12.63 15.15 9.45
N ASP A 61 12.91 14.50 8.34
CA ASP A 61 13.76 15.06 7.29
C ASP A 61 13.01 16.21 6.55
N PRO A 62 13.68 17.32 6.21
CA PRO A 62 13.07 18.38 5.42
C PRO A 62 12.45 17.92 4.10
N SER A 63 13.00 16.89 3.47
CA SER A 63 12.44 16.28 2.26
C SER A 63 11.06 15.67 2.51
N THR A 64 10.83 15.13 3.70
CA THR A 64 9.51 14.63 4.12
C THR A 64 8.49 15.74 4.17
N VAL A 65 8.85 16.89 4.73
CA VAL A 65 7.98 18.09 4.79
C VAL A 65 7.61 18.54 3.38
N LEU A 66 8.59 18.63 2.49
CA LEU A 66 8.36 19.01 1.08
C LEU A 66 7.42 18.03 0.36
N ARG A 67 7.60 16.73 0.56
CA ARG A 67 6.73 15.70 -0.03
C ARG A 67 5.29 15.83 0.47
N VAL A 68 5.09 16.08 1.73
CA VAL A 68 3.75 16.26 2.31
C VAL A 68 3.08 17.50 1.72
N ARG A 69 3.78 18.63 1.66
CA ARG A 69 3.26 19.86 1.04
C ARG A 69 2.91 19.67 -0.43
N ARG A 70 3.83 19.08 -1.18
CA ARG A 70 3.62 18.79 -2.60
C ARG A 70 2.38 17.93 -2.80
N ARG A 71 2.26 16.88 -2.02
CA ARG A 71 1.15 15.95 -2.13
C ARG A 71 -0.20 16.59 -1.79
N PHE A 72 -0.22 17.45 -0.78
CA PHE A 72 -1.41 18.22 -0.44
C PHE A 72 -1.84 19.14 -1.59
N VAL A 73 -0.91 19.89 -2.16
CA VAL A 73 -1.20 20.85 -3.24
C VAL A 73 -1.63 20.15 -4.54
N THR A 74 -1.03 19.03 -4.86
CA THR A 74 -1.28 18.30 -6.12
C THR A 74 -2.41 17.29 -6.05
N GLU A 75 -2.62 16.63 -4.90
CA GLU A 75 -3.55 15.50 -4.77
C GLU A 75 -4.65 15.71 -3.71
N GLY A 76 -4.51 16.70 -2.85
CA GLY A 76 -5.48 17.03 -1.81
C GLY A 76 -5.16 16.46 -0.43
N LEU A 77 -6.02 16.78 0.56
CA LEU A 77 -5.81 16.45 1.97
C LEU A 77 -5.77 14.94 2.23
N ALA A 78 -6.74 14.21 1.74
CA ALA A 78 -6.82 12.76 1.97
C ALA A 78 -5.56 12.05 1.48
N ALA A 79 -5.11 12.37 0.26
CA ALA A 79 -3.91 11.81 -0.32
C ALA A 79 -2.63 12.19 0.46
N ALA A 80 -2.57 13.39 1.01
CA ALA A 80 -1.43 13.85 1.81
C ALA A 80 -1.31 13.10 3.14
N LEU A 81 -2.43 12.69 3.73
CA LEU A 81 -2.46 11.97 5.00
C LEU A 81 -2.22 10.47 4.83
N GLU A 82 -2.71 9.89 3.75
CA GLU A 82 -2.64 8.46 3.50
C GLU A 82 -1.31 8.03 2.87
N ARG A 83 -0.97 6.77 3.09
CA ARG A 83 0.18 6.17 2.41
C ARG A 83 -0.16 5.98 0.93
N LYS A 84 0.75 6.40 0.05
CA LYS A 84 0.62 6.10 -1.38
C LYS A 84 0.61 4.58 -1.58
N ARG A 85 -0.44 4.08 -2.23
CA ARG A 85 -0.51 2.66 -2.59
C ARG A 85 0.53 2.39 -3.69
N PRO A 86 1.20 1.23 -3.64
CA PRO A 86 2.11 0.86 -4.72
C PRO A 86 1.35 0.79 -6.05
N ASP A 87 1.91 1.41 -7.08
CA ASP A 87 1.36 1.34 -8.45
C ASP A 87 1.64 -0.02 -9.10
N ARG A 88 2.42 -0.86 -8.42
CA ARG A 88 2.85 -2.14 -8.95
C ARG A 88 1.71 -3.15 -8.85
N VAL A 89 1.18 -3.52 -9.99
CA VAL A 89 0.23 -4.62 -10.11
C VAL A 89 1.07 -5.89 -10.35
N TYR A 90 1.02 -6.82 -9.39
CA TYR A 90 1.64 -8.13 -9.59
C TYR A 90 0.63 -9.02 -10.31
N GLU A 91 1.04 -9.53 -11.47
CA GLU A 91 0.26 -10.56 -12.13
C GLU A 91 0.20 -11.80 -11.24
N ARG A 92 -0.98 -12.37 -11.13
CA ARG A 92 -1.13 -13.64 -10.41
C ARG A 92 -0.46 -14.75 -11.22
N ALA A 93 0.25 -15.65 -10.54
CA ALA A 93 0.86 -16.81 -11.17
C ALA A 93 -0.20 -17.71 -11.85
N LEU A 94 -1.41 -17.76 -11.28
CA LEU A 94 -2.55 -18.48 -11.82
C LEU A 94 -3.77 -17.54 -11.94
N ASP A 95 -4.45 -17.59 -13.07
CA ASP A 95 -5.76 -16.96 -13.24
C ASP A 95 -6.87 -17.85 -12.67
N GLY A 96 -8.14 -17.41 -12.71
CA GLY A 96 -9.27 -18.15 -12.17
C GLY A 96 -9.48 -19.51 -12.82
N GLU A 97 -9.28 -19.61 -14.14
CA GLU A 97 -9.40 -20.86 -14.88
C GLU A 97 -8.27 -21.84 -14.50
N GLN A 98 -7.05 -21.35 -14.39
CA GLN A 98 -5.91 -22.17 -14.00
C GLN A 98 -6.01 -22.63 -12.54
N GLU A 99 -6.50 -21.79 -11.63
CA GLU A 99 -6.80 -22.19 -10.24
C GLU A 99 -7.84 -23.32 -10.20
N ALA A 100 -8.90 -23.21 -10.99
CA ALA A 100 -9.93 -24.25 -11.09
C ALA A 100 -9.35 -25.58 -11.59
N LYS A 101 -8.46 -25.53 -12.58
CA LYS A 101 -7.76 -26.72 -13.10
C LYS A 101 -6.86 -27.35 -12.03
N LEU A 102 -6.15 -26.55 -11.25
CA LEU A 102 -5.33 -27.04 -10.13
C LEU A 102 -6.19 -27.74 -9.08
N ILE A 103 -7.31 -27.16 -8.70
CA ILE A 103 -8.23 -27.75 -7.71
C ILE A 103 -8.79 -29.07 -8.24
N ALA A 104 -9.23 -29.10 -9.49
CA ALA A 104 -9.74 -30.32 -10.12
C ALA A 104 -8.67 -31.41 -10.18
N LEU A 105 -7.43 -31.06 -10.50
CA LEU A 105 -6.31 -31.99 -10.54
C LEU A 105 -6.01 -32.56 -9.14
N ALA A 106 -6.00 -31.73 -8.11
CA ALA A 106 -5.76 -32.18 -6.73
C ALA A 106 -6.85 -33.14 -6.21
N CYS A 107 -8.06 -33.07 -6.79
CA CYS A 107 -9.17 -33.95 -6.47
C CYS A 107 -9.24 -35.19 -7.37
N SER A 108 -8.38 -35.29 -8.38
CA SER A 108 -8.35 -36.41 -9.32
C SER A 108 -7.41 -37.53 -8.84
N GLU A 109 -7.43 -38.65 -9.56
CA GLU A 109 -6.50 -39.75 -9.30
C GLU A 109 -5.06 -39.31 -9.61
N THR A 110 -4.12 -39.85 -8.82
CA THR A 110 -2.69 -39.59 -9.02
C THR A 110 -2.17 -40.32 -10.26
N PRO A 111 -1.11 -39.82 -10.90
CA PRO A 111 -0.43 -40.52 -11.98
C PRO A 111 0.12 -41.87 -11.50
N ASP A 112 0.32 -42.79 -12.44
CA ASP A 112 0.88 -44.10 -12.17
C ASP A 112 2.20 -43.99 -11.37
N GLY A 113 2.30 -44.78 -10.28
CA GLY A 113 3.46 -44.82 -9.42
C GLY A 113 3.46 -43.83 -8.24
N ALA A 114 2.40 -43.06 -8.10
CA ALA A 114 2.25 -42.13 -6.95
C ALA A 114 1.05 -42.58 -6.10
N ASP A 115 1.25 -42.62 -4.77
CA ASP A 115 0.19 -42.97 -3.82
C ASP A 115 -0.72 -41.80 -3.49
N ARG A 116 -0.19 -40.58 -3.57
CA ARG A 116 -0.92 -39.35 -3.25
C ARG A 116 -0.30 -38.16 -3.97
N TRP A 117 -1.09 -37.06 -4.09
CA TRP A 117 -0.59 -35.83 -4.61
C TRP A 117 0.37 -35.15 -3.62
N SER A 118 1.53 -34.73 -4.13
CA SER A 118 2.42 -33.79 -3.44
C SER A 118 2.37 -32.44 -4.15
N LEU A 119 2.82 -31.38 -3.47
CA LEU A 119 2.86 -30.05 -4.08
C LEU A 119 3.75 -30.00 -5.32
N ARG A 120 4.88 -30.70 -5.28
CA ARG A 120 5.80 -30.79 -6.43
C ARG A 120 5.19 -31.58 -7.59
N LEU A 121 4.51 -32.66 -7.28
CA LEU A 121 3.83 -33.48 -8.29
C LEU A 121 2.72 -32.68 -8.96
N LEU A 122 1.93 -31.92 -8.20
CA LEU A 122 0.92 -31.02 -8.75
C LEU A 122 1.54 -29.95 -9.65
N ALA A 123 2.64 -29.33 -9.23
CA ALA A 123 3.34 -28.34 -10.02
C ALA A 123 3.86 -28.94 -11.34
N ASP A 124 4.48 -30.10 -11.29
CA ASP A 124 5.00 -30.81 -12.46
C ASP A 124 3.87 -31.20 -13.44
N GLU A 125 2.76 -31.66 -12.90
CA GLU A 125 1.61 -32.07 -13.72
C GLU A 125 0.92 -30.88 -14.39
N LEU A 126 0.84 -29.72 -13.73
CA LEU A 126 0.33 -28.49 -14.34
C LEU A 126 1.17 -28.06 -15.54
N VAL A 127 2.48 -28.21 -15.45
CA VAL A 127 3.40 -27.92 -16.56
C VAL A 127 3.25 -28.98 -17.66
N HIS A 128 3.16 -30.24 -17.28
CA HIS A 128 2.98 -31.37 -18.22
C HIS A 128 1.67 -31.25 -19.03
N LEU A 129 0.60 -30.81 -18.39
CA LEU A 129 -0.70 -30.58 -19.04
C LEU A 129 -0.79 -29.22 -19.77
N GLU A 130 0.32 -28.49 -19.85
CA GLU A 130 0.40 -27.19 -20.52
C GLU A 130 -0.58 -26.15 -19.96
N VAL A 131 -0.98 -26.28 -18.70
CA VAL A 131 -1.81 -25.28 -18.00
C VAL A 131 -0.99 -24.02 -17.73
N VAL A 132 0.28 -24.20 -17.38
CA VAL A 132 1.25 -23.11 -17.15
C VAL A 132 2.59 -23.50 -17.77
N GLU A 133 3.43 -22.51 -18.07
CA GLU A 133 4.81 -22.75 -18.55
C GLU A 133 5.73 -23.18 -17.41
N ALA A 134 5.57 -22.56 -16.25
CA ALA A 134 6.34 -22.86 -15.04
C ALA A 134 5.54 -22.45 -13.81
N ILE A 135 5.69 -23.19 -12.72
CA ILE A 135 5.08 -22.87 -11.43
C ILE A 135 5.90 -23.52 -10.30
N SER A 136 6.03 -22.81 -9.17
CA SER A 136 6.67 -23.36 -7.99
C SER A 136 5.67 -24.12 -7.11
N HIS A 137 6.17 -25.13 -6.36
CA HIS A 137 5.36 -25.86 -5.39
C HIS A 137 4.80 -24.95 -4.30
N GLU A 138 5.50 -23.87 -3.97
CA GLU A 138 5.04 -22.89 -2.98
C GLU A 138 3.82 -22.11 -3.48
N THR A 139 3.79 -21.73 -4.76
CA THR A 139 2.62 -21.10 -5.38
C THR A 139 1.42 -22.06 -5.35
N VAL A 140 1.63 -23.33 -5.63
CA VAL A 140 0.59 -24.39 -5.55
C VAL A 140 0.05 -24.47 -4.11
N ARG A 141 0.94 -24.49 -3.12
CA ARG A 141 0.55 -24.54 -1.70
C ARG A 141 -0.30 -23.34 -1.29
N GLN A 142 0.12 -22.13 -1.66
CA GLN A 142 -0.60 -20.90 -1.34
C GLN A 142 -1.98 -20.85 -1.99
N THR A 143 -2.08 -21.30 -3.24
CA THR A 143 -3.35 -21.34 -3.97
C THR A 143 -4.34 -22.31 -3.32
N LEU A 144 -3.90 -23.52 -2.99
CA LEU A 144 -4.73 -24.51 -2.32
C LEU A 144 -5.13 -24.09 -0.91
N LYS A 145 -4.25 -23.45 -0.17
CA LYS A 145 -4.54 -22.92 1.16
C LYS A 145 -5.62 -21.83 1.13
N LYS A 146 -5.59 -20.98 0.13
CA LYS A 146 -6.55 -19.90 -0.06
C LYS A 146 -7.96 -20.39 -0.34
N THR A 147 -8.10 -21.56 -0.95
CA THR A 147 -9.39 -22.14 -1.36
C THR A 147 -10.06 -23.00 -0.30
N ARG A 148 -9.46 -23.16 0.86
CA ARG A 148 -10.07 -23.87 2.00
C ARG A 148 -11.14 -23.02 2.68
#